data_8ad3b6debc92e40cbaadfa0bf7298b9f
#
_entry.id   8ad3b6debc92e40cbaadfa0bf7298b9f
#
_cell.length_a   1.000
_cell.length_b   1.000
_cell.length_c   1.000
_cell.angle_alpha   90.00
_cell.angle_beta   90.00
_cell.angle_gamma   90.00
#
_symmetry.space_group_name_H-M   'P 1'
#
loop_
_entity.id
_entity.type
_entity.pdbx_description
1 polymer ?
#
loop_
_entity_poly.entity_id
_entity_poly.type
_entity_poly.pdbx_seq_one_letter_code
_entity_poly.pdbx_strand_id
1 'polypeptide(L)'
;VVEDKVGIKEYLGIKINYSNEKLLDKFSLDTLKDRYLWENETHAQEAFARASVFGATYKGHTDFELAQRLYHYSSSCWFMFSTPILSNGGTSRGLPISCFLNYVPDSRDGLSAHYDENIWLASSGGGIGGYWGDIRSNGISTTHGSRSTGSIPFIHVVDSQMLAFNQGTTRRGSYAAYMDISHPEIEEFINMRKESGGDINRKNLNLHNGINITNEFLKAVEEDADFRLIDPKTNEPTKIVNARDLWWQIINARAETGEPYMVNIDRCNEALPKEQKDLGLEIKQSNLCSEITLPTNEERTAVCCLSSVNLEYFDEWSENPMFIEDLITMLDNVLQHYIDNAVDTDNLGEYNANFKRFQKHIKPGKEGFTKSAYSAYRERSLGLGAMGFHSYLQSRNIPFEGIFATGFNYKAFKHIKVQATKASKNLADQRGEAPDVSGSGRRNAHLLAVAPNASSSIICGGTSPSIEPYRANV
;
A
#
# COMPACT_ATOMS: atom_id res chain seq x y z
N VAL A 1 -4.58 -38.57 5.39
CA VAL A 1 -5.26 -38.28 6.65
C VAL A 1 -4.35 -37.31 7.39
N VAL A 2 -4.75 -36.03 7.51
CA VAL A 2 -4.02 -35.07 8.35
C VAL A 2 -4.29 -35.48 9.79
N GLU A 3 -3.24 -35.80 10.54
CA GLU A 3 -3.37 -36.05 11.97
C GLU A 3 -3.92 -34.79 12.65
N ASP A 4 -4.99 -34.96 13.46
CA ASP A 4 -5.51 -33.87 14.30
C ASP A 4 -4.46 -33.48 15.33
N LYS A 5 -3.69 -32.43 15.02
CA LYS A 5 -2.72 -31.87 15.95
C LYS A 5 -3.48 -31.05 16.99
N VAL A 6 -3.35 -31.43 18.26
CA VAL A 6 -3.99 -30.74 19.39
C VAL A 6 -2.97 -30.30 20.42
N GLY A 7 -3.31 -29.27 21.19
CA GLY A 7 -2.50 -28.77 22.29
C GLY A 7 -1.29 -27.91 21.87
N ILE A 8 -0.37 -27.72 22.80
CA ILE A 8 0.83 -26.89 22.61
C ILE A 8 1.97 -27.77 22.11
N LYS A 9 2.62 -27.34 21.03
CA LYS A 9 3.84 -27.97 20.48
C LYS A 9 4.88 -26.89 20.14
N GLU A 10 6.13 -27.31 20.03
CA GLU A 10 7.22 -26.46 19.51
C GLU A 10 7.24 -26.51 17.98
N TYR A 11 7.35 -25.36 17.34
CA TYR A 11 7.47 -25.20 15.89
C TYR A 11 8.32 -23.98 15.56
N LEU A 12 9.35 -24.13 14.74
CA LEU A 12 10.30 -23.07 14.36
C LEU A 12 10.91 -22.31 15.56
N GLY A 13 11.13 -22.99 16.70
CA GLY A 13 11.75 -22.41 17.89
C GLY A 13 10.78 -21.63 18.80
N ILE A 14 9.48 -21.67 18.54
CA ILE A 14 8.44 -21.08 19.40
C ILE A 14 7.35 -22.10 19.76
N LYS A 15 6.61 -21.81 20.81
CA LYS A 15 5.48 -22.65 21.25
C LYS A 15 4.19 -22.20 20.53
N ILE A 16 3.55 -23.12 19.82
CA ILE A 16 2.28 -22.89 19.13
C ILE A 16 1.17 -23.72 19.75
N ASN A 17 -0.06 -23.22 19.72
CA ASN A 17 -1.24 -23.89 20.29
C ASN A 17 -2.26 -24.18 19.19
N TYR A 18 -2.32 -25.42 18.72
CA TYR A 18 -3.27 -25.85 17.70
C TYR A 18 -4.73 -25.65 18.10
N SER A 19 -5.04 -25.67 19.42
CA SER A 19 -6.40 -25.43 19.90
C SER A 19 -6.94 -24.03 19.61
N ASN A 20 -6.08 -23.07 19.23
CA ASN A 20 -6.52 -21.72 18.85
C ASN A 20 -7.23 -21.70 17.47
N GLU A 21 -7.15 -22.76 16.67
CA GLU A 21 -7.94 -22.89 15.44
C GLU A 21 -9.45 -22.84 15.68
N LYS A 22 -9.91 -23.11 16.91
CA LYS A 22 -11.33 -22.91 17.29
C LYS A 22 -11.83 -21.46 17.17
N LEU A 23 -10.93 -20.47 17.10
CA LEU A 23 -11.27 -19.08 16.87
C LEU A 23 -11.53 -18.76 15.38
N LEU A 24 -11.21 -19.70 14.49
CA LEU A 24 -11.36 -19.60 13.05
C LEU A 24 -12.54 -20.46 12.60
N ASP A 25 -13.42 -19.88 11.82
CA ASP A 25 -14.51 -20.62 11.21
C ASP A 25 -14.01 -21.47 10.02
N LYS A 26 -14.90 -22.27 9.45
CA LYS A 26 -14.57 -23.13 8.32
C LYS A 26 -14.09 -22.34 7.11
N PHE A 27 -14.70 -21.18 6.82
CA PHE A 27 -14.34 -20.36 5.68
C PHE A 27 -12.95 -19.75 5.84
N SER A 28 -12.61 -19.31 7.06
CA SER A 28 -11.27 -18.85 7.42
C SER A 28 -10.21 -19.94 7.21
N LEU A 29 -10.49 -21.16 7.70
CA LEU A 29 -9.57 -22.30 7.56
C LEU A 29 -9.40 -22.75 6.09
N ASP A 30 -10.47 -22.78 5.31
CA ASP A 30 -10.42 -23.13 3.89
C ASP A 30 -9.63 -22.05 3.11
N THR A 31 -9.83 -20.77 3.43
CA THR A 31 -9.08 -19.66 2.84
C THR A 31 -7.58 -19.74 3.17
N LEU A 32 -7.23 -20.07 4.43
CA LEU A 32 -5.83 -20.25 4.83
C LEU A 32 -5.17 -21.40 4.09
N LYS A 33 -5.85 -22.53 3.94
CA LYS A 33 -5.35 -23.70 3.18
C LYS A 33 -5.14 -23.39 1.70
N ASP A 34 -6.06 -22.66 1.09
CA ASP A 34 -6.01 -22.34 -0.34
C ASP A 34 -4.86 -21.39 -0.70
N ARG A 35 -4.52 -20.43 0.17
CA ARG A 35 -3.67 -19.29 -0.21
C ARG A 35 -2.43 -19.07 0.62
N TYR A 36 -2.38 -19.53 1.88
CA TYR A 36 -1.39 -19.07 2.84
C TYR A 36 -0.45 -20.16 3.34
N LEU A 37 -0.88 -21.42 3.36
CA LEU A 37 -0.02 -22.52 3.81
C LEU A 37 1.14 -22.74 2.83
N TRP A 38 2.30 -23.12 3.35
CA TRP A 38 3.52 -23.35 2.62
C TRP A 38 4.00 -24.79 2.79
N GLU A 39 4.33 -25.47 1.66
CA GLU A 39 4.90 -26.83 1.61
C GLU A 39 4.22 -27.83 2.57
N ASN A 40 4.89 -28.11 3.70
CA ASN A 40 4.47 -29.11 4.67
C ASN A 40 3.55 -28.56 5.77
N GLU A 41 3.15 -27.28 5.69
CA GLU A 41 2.19 -26.70 6.62
C GLU A 41 0.79 -27.30 6.38
N THR A 42 0.14 -27.68 7.45
CA THR A 42 -1.18 -28.34 7.42
C THR A 42 -2.22 -27.58 8.24
N HIS A 43 -1.77 -26.67 9.10
CA HIS A 43 -2.60 -25.94 10.07
C HIS A 43 -2.31 -24.44 10.01
N ALA A 44 -3.32 -23.63 10.27
CA ALA A 44 -3.21 -22.17 10.33
C ALA A 44 -2.14 -21.70 11.32
N GLN A 45 -2.01 -22.39 12.45
CA GLN A 45 -1.05 -22.05 13.51
C GLN A 45 0.40 -22.15 13.05
N GLU A 46 0.70 -23.02 12.10
CA GLU A 46 2.04 -23.19 11.52
C GLU A 46 2.39 -21.99 10.61
N ALA A 47 1.45 -21.53 9.79
CA ALA A 47 1.62 -20.34 8.97
C ALA A 47 1.79 -19.07 9.83
N PHE A 48 1.01 -18.92 10.90
CA PHE A 48 1.16 -17.81 11.85
C PHE A 48 2.52 -17.85 12.54
N ALA A 49 3.00 -19.02 12.93
CA ALA A 49 4.33 -19.17 13.52
C ALA A 49 5.45 -18.81 12.55
N ARG A 50 5.38 -19.29 11.30
CA ARG A 50 6.36 -18.95 10.27
C ARG A 50 6.43 -17.44 10.03
N ALA A 51 5.28 -16.78 9.85
CA ALA A 51 5.21 -15.33 9.66
C ALA A 51 5.72 -14.56 10.89
N SER A 52 5.48 -15.07 12.10
CA SER A 52 5.96 -14.46 13.35
C SER A 52 7.48 -14.55 13.48
N VAL A 53 8.07 -15.71 13.20
CA VAL A 53 9.53 -15.89 13.20
C VAL A 53 10.19 -15.03 12.13
N PHE A 54 9.61 -14.97 10.93
CA PHE A 54 10.07 -14.10 9.85
C PHE A 54 10.01 -12.62 10.27
N GLY A 55 8.89 -12.16 10.80
CA GLY A 55 8.69 -10.78 11.26
C GLY A 55 9.56 -10.40 12.48
N ALA A 56 9.99 -11.38 13.26
CA ALA A 56 10.89 -11.17 14.39
C ALA A 56 12.38 -11.24 14.02
N THR A 57 12.71 -11.43 12.72
CA THR A 57 14.08 -11.54 12.25
C THR A 57 14.56 -10.20 11.66
N TYR A 58 15.67 -9.69 12.18
CA TYR A 58 16.33 -8.48 11.68
C TYR A 58 17.77 -8.80 11.29
N LYS A 59 18.16 -8.52 10.03
CA LYS A 59 19.51 -8.80 9.51
C LYS A 59 20.04 -10.20 9.84
N GLY A 60 19.18 -11.21 9.67
CA GLY A 60 19.54 -12.62 9.92
C GLY A 60 19.49 -13.06 11.39
N HIS A 61 19.21 -12.18 12.34
CA HIS A 61 19.07 -12.52 13.76
C HIS A 61 17.61 -12.54 14.17
N THR A 62 17.13 -13.68 14.67
CA THR A 62 15.75 -13.86 15.14
C THR A 62 15.65 -13.57 16.64
N ASP A 63 14.74 -12.66 17.01
CA ASP A 63 14.29 -12.48 18.39
C ASP A 63 13.12 -13.43 18.66
N PHE A 64 13.40 -14.58 19.30
CA PHE A 64 12.38 -15.58 19.59
C PHE A 64 11.35 -15.15 20.64
N GLU A 65 11.67 -14.19 21.50
CA GLU A 65 10.69 -13.63 22.44
C GLU A 65 9.69 -12.76 21.69
N LEU A 66 10.14 -11.91 20.77
CA LEU A 66 9.28 -11.17 19.86
C LEU A 66 8.45 -12.12 18.98
N ALA A 67 9.08 -13.16 18.41
CA ALA A 67 8.37 -14.15 17.60
C ALA A 67 7.24 -14.83 18.38
N GLN A 68 7.49 -15.20 19.65
CA GLN A 68 6.48 -15.81 20.51
C GLN A 68 5.32 -14.85 20.81
N ARG A 69 5.59 -13.57 21.03
CA ARG A 69 4.54 -12.56 21.25
C ARG A 69 3.73 -12.31 19.97
N LEU A 70 4.37 -12.13 18.82
CA LEU A 70 3.70 -11.96 17.53
C LEU A 70 2.79 -13.16 17.20
N TYR A 71 3.28 -14.38 17.45
CA TYR A 71 2.46 -15.59 17.30
C TYR A 71 1.25 -15.55 18.24
N HIS A 72 1.44 -15.21 19.51
CA HIS A 72 0.33 -15.08 20.45
C HIS A 72 -0.72 -14.08 19.95
N TYR A 73 -0.31 -12.92 19.49
CA TYR A 73 -1.22 -11.89 19.01
C TYR A 73 -2.00 -12.32 17.76
N SER A 74 -1.32 -12.91 16.76
CA SER A 74 -1.99 -13.38 15.54
C SER A 74 -2.91 -14.57 15.78
N SER A 75 -2.47 -15.56 16.62
CA SER A 75 -3.25 -16.73 16.95
C SER A 75 -4.45 -16.43 17.85
N SER A 76 -4.43 -15.29 18.55
CA SER A 76 -5.56 -14.77 19.35
C SER A 76 -6.45 -13.80 18.57
N CYS A 77 -6.21 -13.62 17.28
CA CYS A 77 -6.94 -12.69 16.41
C CYS A 77 -6.87 -11.21 16.83
N TRP A 78 -5.84 -10.80 17.58
CA TRP A 78 -5.64 -9.40 17.95
C TRP A 78 -5.12 -8.54 16.81
N PHE A 79 -4.39 -9.14 15.88
CA PHE A 79 -3.99 -8.56 14.60
C PHE A 79 -3.84 -9.65 13.55
N MET A 80 -3.72 -9.22 12.30
CA MET A 80 -3.33 -10.13 11.24
C MET A 80 -2.26 -9.50 10.35
N PHE A 81 -1.29 -10.32 9.98
CA PHE A 81 -0.32 -10.00 8.95
C PHE A 81 -1.02 -9.64 7.64
N SER A 82 -0.47 -8.71 6.88
CA SER A 82 -0.92 -8.54 5.50
C SER A 82 -0.72 -9.82 4.68
N THR A 83 -1.55 -10.00 3.66
CA THR A 83 -1.47 -11.18 2.79
C THR A 83 -0.04 -11.50 2.33
N PRO A 84 0.79 -10.53 1.86
CA PRO A 84 2.14 -10.87 1.41
C PRO A 84 3.08 -11.33 2.53
N ILE A 85 2.94 -10.77 3.73
CA ILE A 85 3.75 -11.21 4.87
C ILE A 85 3.38 -12.63 5.26
N LEU A 86 2.09 -12.92 5.37
CA LEU A 86 1.64 -14.25 5.79
C LEU A 86 1.89 -15.33 4.72
N SER A 87 1.68 -15.01 3.44
CA SER A 87 1.85 -15.99 2.36
C SER A 87 3.30 -16.19 1.94
N ASN A 88 4.12 -15.13 1.95
CA ASN A 88 5.47 -15.14 1.39
C ASN A 88 6.58 -15.07 2.45
N GLY A 89 6.29 -14.48 3.63
CA GLY A 89 7.28 -14.31 4.68
C GLY A 89 7.83 -15.65 5.17
N GLY A 90 9.16 -15.81 5.14
CA GLY A 90 9.84 -17.06 5.49
C GLY A 90 9.73 -18.16 4.43
N THR A 91 9.32 -17.83 3.20
CA THR A 91 9.19 -18.77 2.06
C THR A 91 10.00 -18.32 0.86
N SER A 92 10.11 -19.17 -0.16
CA SER A 92 10.67 -18.82 -1.48
C SER A 92 9.60 -18.31 -2.47
N ARG A 93 8.35 -18.14 -2.04
CA ARG A 93 7.19 -17.87 -2.91
C ARG A 93 7.23 -16.47 -3.56
N GLY A 94 7.75 -15.46 -2.87
CA GLY A 94 7.80 -14.09 -3.36
C GLY A 94 8.21 -13.07 -2.30
N LEU A 95 7.93 -11.80 -2.58
CA LEU A 95 8.27 -10.71 -1.66
C LEU A 95 7.19 -10.52 -0.58
N PRO A 96 7.56 -10.07 0.63
CA PRO A 96 6.62 -9.82 1.72
C PRO A 96 5.88 -8.48 1.59
N ILE A 97 6.08 -7.78 0.47
CA ILE A 97 5.51 -6.47 0.16
C ILE A 97 4.76 -6.52 -1.16
N SER A 98 3.63 -5.86 -1.22
CA SER A 98 2.76 -5.90 -2.39
C SER A 98 2.16 -4.57 -2.82
N CYS A 99 2.54 -3.45 -2.20
CA CYS A 99 2.03 -2.14 -2.56
C CYS A 99 3.17 -1.22 -2.99
N PHE A 100 3.06 -0.71 -4.22
CA PHE A 100 4.04 0.16 -4.86
C PHE A 100 3.36 1.37 -5.48
N LEU A 101 4.05 2.51 -5.44
CA LEU A 101 3.63 3.74 -6.08
C LEU A 101 4.78 4.19 -6.98
N ASN A 102 4.57 4.27 -8.29
CA ASN A 102 5.61 4.67 -9.21
C ASN A 102 5.24 5.89 -10.08
N TYR A 103 6.26 6.54 -10.57
CA TYR A 103 6.18 7.77 -11.35
C TYR A 103 6.54 7.50 -12.82
N VAL A 104 5.85 8.18 -13.74
CA VAL A 104 6.08 8.05 -15.19
C VAL A 104 6.71 9.32 -15.73
N PRO A 105 8.02 9.33 -16.05
CA PRO A 105 8.66 10.46 -16.70
C PRO A 105 8.18 10.66 -18.14
N ASP A 106 8.00 11.93 -18.58
CA ASP A 106 7.58 12.29 -19.92
C ASP A 106 8.73 12.16 -20.95
N SER A 107 9.21 10.94 -21.13
CA SER A 107 10.26 10.62 -22.13
C SER A 107 10.13 9.16 -22.59
N ARG A 108 10.74 8.82 -23.74
CA ARG A 108 10.77 7.42 -24.21
C ARG A 108 11.49 6.50 -23.23
N ASP A 109 12.62 6.95 -22.71
CA ASP A 109 13.39 6.19 -21.73
C ASP A 109 12.61 6.02 -20.43
N GLY A 110 11.89 7.09 -20.00
CA GLY A 110 11.02 7.04 -18.81
C GLY A 110 9.85 6.06 -18.96
N LEU A 111 9.16 6.08 -20.10
CA LEU A 111 8.10 5.13 -20.42
C LEU A 111 8.62 3.70 -20.49
N SER A 112 9.76 3.48 -21.15
CA SER A 112 10.38 2.16 -21.24
C SER A 112 10.78 1.62 -19.88
N ALA A 113 11.43 2.43 -19.05
CA ALA A 113 11.81 2.08 -17.69
C ALA A 113 10.58 1.80 -16.78
N HIS A 114 9.48 2.56 -16.97
CA HIS A 114 8.23 2.33 -16.24
C HIS A 114 7.61 0.97 -16.61
N TYR A 115 7.59 0.62 -17.90
CA TYR A 115 7.07 -0.69 -18.32
C TYR A 115 7.94 -1.84 -17.83
N ASP A 116 9.25 -1.71 -17.84
CA ASP A 116 10.18 -2.70 -17.28
C ASP A 116 9.95 -2.88 -15.78
N GLU A 117 9.91 -1.78 -15.01
CA GLU A 117 9.64 -1.82 -13.57
C GLU A 117 8.29 -2.51 -13.25
N ASN A 118 7.23 -2.18 -14.00
CA ASN A 118 5.91 -2.80 -13.82
C ASN A 118 5.93 -4.32 -13.99
N ILE A 119 6.73 -4.85 -14.91
CA ILE A 119 6.90 -6.29 -15.10
C ILE A 119 7.47 -6.94 -13.84
N TRP A 120 8.51 -6.37 -13.27
CA TRP A 120 9.13 -6.88 -12.04
C TRP A 120 8.18 -6.83 -10.85
N LEU A 121 7.51 -5.71 -10.65
CA LEU A 121 6.60 -5.51 -9.53
C LEU A 121 5.36 -6.41 -9.64
N ALA A 122 4.72 -6.48 -10.81
CA ALA A 122 3.54 -7.31 -11.05
C ALA A 122 3.85 -8.81 -10.91
N SER A 123 4.98 -9.27 -11.47
CA SER A 123 5.42 -10.67 -11.36
C SER A 123 5.71 -11.09 -9.92
N SER A 124 6.01 -10.13 -9.04
CA SER A 124 6.22 -10.37 -7.61
C SER A 124 4.93 -10.28 -6.77
N GLY A 125 3.76 -10.12 -7.42
CA GLY A 125 2.46 -9.98 -6.76
C GLY A 125 2.17 -8.57 -6.28
N GLY A 126 2.89 -7.55 -6.79
CA GLY A 126 2.71 -6.15 -6.46
C GLY A 126 1.46 -5.54 -7.07
N GLY A 127 0.68 -4.81 -6.25
CA GLY A 127 -0.31 -3.84 -6.71
C GLY A 127 0.35 -2.47 -6.88
N ILE A 128 0.10 -1.79 -8.00
CA ILE A 128 0.83 -0.59 -8.38
C ILE A 128 -0.13 0.59 -8.54
N GLY A 129 0.21 1.73 -7.93
CA GLY A 129 -0.38 3.03 -8.25
C GLY A 129 0.61 3.86 -9.06
N GLY A 130 0.30 4.18 -10.32
CA GLY A 130 1.20 4.92 -11.19
C GLY A 130 0.69 6.32 -11.50
N TYR A 131 1.58 7.30 -11.45
CA TYR A 131 1.24 8.69 -11.73
C TYR A 131 1.57 9.08 -13.16
N TRP A 132 0.54 9.56 -13.88
CA TRP A 132 0.57 9.94 -15.30
C TRP A 132 0.38 11.43 -15.55
N GLY A 133 0.24 12.23 -14.49
CA GLY A 133 -0.10 13.65 -14.59
C GLY A 133 0.96 14.52 -15.26
N ASP A 134 2.23 14.07 -15.29
CA ASP A 134 3.32 14.82 -15.93
C ASP A 134 3.54 14.44 -17.41
N ILE A 135 2.78 13.48 -17.96
CA ILE A 135 2.87 13.11 -19.39
C ILE A 135 2.16 14.15 -20.23
N ARG A 136 2.86 14.70 -21.24
CA ARG A 136 2.29 15.68 -22.18
C ARG A 136 1.02 15.16 -22.85
N SER A 137 0.07 16.04 -23.06
CA SER A 137 -1.21 15.71 -23.64
C SER A 137 -1.14 15.43 -25.15
N ASN A 138 -2.22 14.88 -25.68
CA ASN A 138 -2.39 14.64 -27.12
C ASN A 138 -2.21 15.92 -27.93
N GLY A 139 -1.52 15.83 -29.05
CA GLY A 139 -1.28 16.93 -29.97
C GLY A 139 -0.08 17.83 -29.66
N ILE A 140 0.51 17.74 -28.47
CA ILE A 140 1.72 18.49 -28.10
C ILE A 140 2.94 17.97 -28.88
N SER A 141 3.78 18.88 -29.33
CA SER A 141 4.97 18.57 -30.14
C SER A 141 5.99 17.73 -29.37
N THR A 142 6.55 16.74 -30.03
CA THR A 142 7.70 15.96 -29.53
C THR A 142 9.02 16.59 -30.00
N THR A 143 10.13 16.15 -29.42
CA THR A 143 11.49 16.63 -29.75
C THR A 143 11.84 16.45 -31.24
N HIS A 144 11.22 15.50 -31.92
CA HIS A 144 11.48 15.19 -33.34
C HIS A 144 10.41 15.71 -34.30
N GLY A 145 9.59 16.66 -33.86
CA GLY A 145 8.61 17.33 -34.72
C GLY A 145 7.31 16.55 -34.98
N SER A 146 7.16 15.33 -34.41
CA SER A 146 5.89 14.62 -34.40
C SER A 146 4.99 15.14 -33.27
N ARG A 147 3.72 14.69 -33.24
CA ARG A 147 2.77 15.02 -32.20
C ARG A 147 2.58 13.85 -31.24
N SER A 148 2.46 14.14 -29.94
CA SER A 148 2.12 13.18 -28.91
C SER A 148 0.73 12.58 -29.14
N THR A 149 0.56 11.30 -28.87
CA THR A 149 -0.75 10.62 -28.82
C THR A 149 -1.46 10.77 -27.47
N GLY A 150 -0.79 11.44 -26.51
CA GLY A 150 -1.28 11.62 -25.15
C GLY A 150 -0.96 10.44 -24.23
N SER A 151 -1.43 10.50 -22.99
CA SER A 151 -1.19 9.51 -21.95
C SER A 151 -2.02 8.22 -22.11
N ILE A 152 -3.24 8.31 -22.59
CA ILE A 152 -4.21 7.19 -22.59
C ILE A 152 -3.71 5.96 -23.36
N PRO A 153 -3.14 6.06 -24.57
CA PRO A 153 -2.59 4.89 -25.29
C PRO A 153 -1.39 4.25 -24.57
N PHE A 154 -0.60 5.02 -23.83
CA PHE A 154 0.51 4.50 -23.04
C PHE A 154 0.02 3.77 -21.79
N ILE A 155 -1.07 4.22 -21.18
CA ILE A 155 -1.77 3.52 -20.10
C ILE A 155 -2.33 2.18 -20.62
N HIS A 156 -2.80 2.11 -21.86
CA HIS A 156 -3.30 0.88 -22.47
C HIS A 156 -2.22 -0.21 -22.60
N VAL A 157 -0.96 0.15 -22.76
CA VAL A 157 0.15 -0.81 -22.70
C VAL A 157 0.23 -1.45 -21.30
N VAL A 158 0.07 -0.65 -20.24
CA VAL A 158 0.06 -1.17 -18.85
C VAL A 158 -1.16 -2.06 -18.61
N ASP A 159 -2.33 -1.72 -19.16
CA ASP A 159 -3.53 -2.57 -19.10
C ASP A 159 -3.23 -4.00 -19.60
N SER A 160 -2.59 -4.10 -20.76
CA SER A 160 -2.16 -5.37 -21.34
C SER A 160 -1.07 -6.07 -20.53
N GLN A 161 -0.10 -5.32 -19.96
CA GLN A 161 0.94 -5.88 -19.10
C GLN A 161 0.36 -6.54 -17.85
N MET A 162 -0.62 -5.93 -17.19
CA MET A 162 -1.23 -6.45 -15.97
C MET A 162 -1.99 -7.75 -16.22
N LEU A 163 -2.49 -7.97 -17.42
CA LEU A 163 -3.09 -9.26 -17.82
C LEU A 163 -2.04 -10.34 -18.06
N ALA A 164 -0.85 -9.97 -18.60
CA ALA A 164 0.20 -10.90 -18.98
C ALA A 164 1.11 -11.28 -17.79
N PHE A 165 1.47 -10.31 -16.94
CA PHE A 165 2.42 -10.50 -15.84
C PHE A 165 1.71 -10.55 -14.49
N ASN A 166 1.80 -11.70 -13.83
CA ASN A 166 1.17 -11.95 -12.54
C ASN A 166 1.96 -12.99 -11.72
N GLN A 167 1.71 -13.07 -10.42
CA GLN A 167 2.29 -14.07 -9.53
C GLN A 167 1.45 -15.36 -9.56
N GLY A 168 1.47 -16.07 -10.66
CA GLY A 168 0.77 -17.37 -10.81
C GLY A 168 -0.72 -17.29 -10.43
N THR A 169 -1.19 -18.28 -9.66
CA THR A 169 -2.59 -18.35 -9.21
C THR A 169 -2.86 -17.50 -7.96
N THR A 170 -1.82 -17.08 -7.26
CA THR A 170 -1.95 -16.44 -5.93
C THR A 170 -2.40 -14.99 -6.03
N ARG A 171 -1.84 -14.22 -6.97
CA ARG A 171 -2.15 -12.80 -7.13
C ARG A 171 -1.98 -12.34 -8.57
N ARG A 172 -3.02 -11.69 -9.13
CA ARG A 172 -2.95 -11.10 -10.47
C ARG A 172 -2.24 -9.74 -10.39
N GLY A 173 -1.55 -9.36 -11.47
CA GLY A 173 -1.06 -8.00 -11.65
C GLY A 173 -2.24 -7.03 -11.60
N SER A 174 -2.12 -5.95 -10.86
CA SER A 174 -3.17 -4.96 -10.69
C SER A 174 -2.57 -3.56 -10.63
N TYR A 175 -3.20 -2.62 -11.30
CA TYR A 175 -2.68 -1.26 -11.44
C TYR A 175 -3.79 -0.22 -11.36
N ALA A 176 -3.52 0.90 -10.70
CA ALA A 176 -4.35 2.09 -10.73
C ALA A 176 -3.56 3.25 -11.36
N ALA A 177 -4.07 3.82 -12.45
CA ALA A 177 -3.50 5.01 -13.05
C ALA A 177 -4.04 6.25 -12.35
N TYR A 178 -3.18 7.22 -12.04
CA TYR A 178 -3.54 8.49 -11.41
C TYR A 178 -3.22 9.66 -12.32
N MET A 179 -4.14 10.62 -12.38
CA MET A 179 -4.00 11.83 -13.20
C MET A 179 -4.54 13.05 -12.45
N ASP A 180 -3.94 14.21 -12.69
CA ASP A 180 -4.41 15.45 -12.08
C ASP A 180 -5.69 15.95 -12.75
N ILE A 181 -6.59 16.52 -11.96
CA ILE A 181 -7.85 17.10 -12.44
C ILE A 181 -7.64 18.20 -13.48
N SER A 182 -6.49 18.88 -13.45
CA SER A 182 -6.12 19.93 -14.39
C SER A 182 -5.52 19.43 -15.71
N HIS A 183 -5.30 18.11 -15.86
CA HIS A 183 -4.69 17.56 -17.08
C HIS A 183 -5.63 17.69 -18.28
N PRO A 184 -5.14 18.04 -19.50
CA PRO A 184 -5.99 18.22 -20.68
C PRO A 184 -6.79 16.98 -21.11
N GLU A 185 -6.30 15.79 -20.82
CA GLU A 185 -6.97 14.52 -21.15
C GLU A 185 -7.89 13.99 -20.03
N ILE A 186 -8.18 14.80 -19.00
CA ILE A 186 -8.93 14.35 -17.82
C ILE A 186 -10.32 13.81 -18.17
N GLU A 187 -11.04 14.42 -19.12
CA GLU A 187 -12.38 13.97 -19.51
C GLU A 187 -12.33 12.58 -20.18
N GLU A 188 -11.32 12.31 -20.98
CA GLU A 188 -11.09 10.99 -21.58
C GLU A 188 -10.66 9.98 -20.51
N PHE A 189 -9.78 10.37 -19.60
CA PHE A 189 -9.31 9.56 -18.47
C PHE A 189 -10.46 9.12 -17.55
N ILE A 190 -11.41 10.01 -17.23
CA ILE A 190 -12.62 9.70 -16.47
C ILE A 190 -13.42 8.58 -17.13
N ASN A 191 -13.50 8.59 -18.48
CA ASN A 191 -14.33 7.70 -19.25
C ASN A 191 -13.60 6.46 -19.81
N MET A 192 -12.30 6.29 -19.55
CA MET A 192 -11.50 5.22 -20.16
C MET A 192 -11.95 3.80 -19.75
N ARG A 193 -12.66 3.66 -18.63
CA ARG A 193 -13.21 2.37 -18.15
C ARG A 193 -14.61 2.05 -18.65
N LYS A 194 -15.27 2.97 -19.33
CA LYS A 194 -16.59 2.70 -19.90
C LYS A 194 -16.46 1.79 -21.11
N GLU A 195 -17.21 0.68 -21.15
CA GLU A 195 -17.16 -0.30 -22.23
C GLU A 195 -17.71 0.26 -23.55
N SER A 196 -18.71 1.15 -23.48
CA SER A 196 -19.38 1.70 -24.65
C SER A 196 -18.69 2.96 -25.19
N GLY A 197 -18.72 3.11 -26.52
CA GLY A 197 -18.27 4.31 -27.24
C GLY A 197 -16.76 4.47 -27.34
N GLY A 198 -16.31 5.22 -28.35
CA GLY A 198 -14.91 5.59 -28.54
C GLY A 198 -14.01 4.50 -29.16
N ASP A 199 -12.74 4.81 -29.28
CA ASP A 199 -11.69 3.92 -29.79
C ASP A 199 -11.27 2.91 -28.72
N ILE A 200 -11.34 1.61 -29.04
CA ILE A 200 -10.95 0.54 -28.13
C ILE A 200 -9.47 0.65 -27.67
N ASN A 201 -8.58 1.18 -28.48
CA ASN A 201 -7.19 1.36 -28.13
C ASN A 201 -6.95 2.50 -27.12
N ARG A 202 -7.99 3.25 -26.82
CA ARG A 202 -8.02 4.32 -25.79
C ARG A 202 -8.92 3.94 -24.60
N LYS A 203 -9.27 2.65 -24.46
CA LYS A 203 -9.99 2.09 -23.34
C LYS A 203 -9.06 1.25 -22.48
N ASN A 204 -9.27 1.29 -21.15
CA ASN A 204 -8.45 0.59 -20.16
C ASN A 204 -9.38 -0.10 -19.17
N LEU A 205 -9.96 -1.23 -19.59
CA LEU A 205 -11.03 -1.90 -18.87
C LEU A 205 -10.57 -2.75 -17.68
N ASN A 206 -9.28 -3.12 -17.66
CA ASN A 206 -8.70 -3.98 -16.63
C ASN A 206 -7.92 -3.21 -15.56
N LEU A 207 -7.69 -1.91 -15.76
CA LEU A 207 -7.04 -1.04 -14.79
C LEU A 207 -8.06 -0.27 -13.96
N HIS A 208 -7.62 0.11 -12.77
CA HIS A 208 -8.29 1.13 -11.97
C HIS A 208 -7.80 2.52 -12.34
N ASN A 209 -8.58 3.55 -12.03
CA ASN A 209 -8.18 4.93 -12.21
C ASN A 209 -8.48 5.79 -10.99
N GLY A 210 -7.67 6.82 -10.78
CA GLY A 210 -7.81 7.78 -9.70
C GLY A 210 -7.51 9.20 -10.17
N ILE A 211 -8.16 10.17 -9.59
CA ILE A 211 -8.00 11.60 -9.91
C ILE A 211 -7.49 12.34 -8.71
N ASN A 212 -6.42 13.10 -8.90
CA ASN A 212 -5.94 14.06 -7.93
C ASN A 212 -6.80 15.32 -7.99
N ILE A 213 -7.56 15.54 -6.93
CA ILE A 213 -8.44 16.70 -6.76
C ILE A 213 -7.69 17.77 -5.97
N THR A 214 -7.75 19.03 -6.43
CA THR A 214 -7.15 20.17 -5.73
C THR A 214 -8.19 21.00 -4.99
N ASN A 215 -7.75 21.76 -3.99
CA ASN A 215 -8.62 22.72 -3.29
C ASN A 215 -9.13 23.81 -4.25
N GLU A 216 -8.29 24.22 -5.22
CA GLU A 216 -8.68 25.18 -6.26
C GLU A 216 -9.84 24.64 -7.10
N PHE A 217 -9.76 23.38 -7.54
CA PHE A 217 -10.85 22.75 -8.30
C PHE A 217 -12.14 22.67 -7.48
N LEU A 218 -12.06 22.24 -6.21
CA LEU A 218 -13.23 22.15 -5.33
C LEU A 218 -13.89 23.49 -5.12
N LYS A 219 -13.11 24.57 -4.97
CA LYS A 219 -13.63 25.93 -4.92
C LYS A 219 -14.33 26.33 -6.21
N ALA A 220 -13.73 26.04 -7.36
CA ALA A 220 -14.35 26.32 -8.67
C ALA A 220 -15.69 25.54 -8.85
N VAL A 221 -15.77 24.29 -8.35
CA VAL A 221 -17.04 23.53 -8.34
C VAL A 221 -18.11 24.21 -7.48
N GLU A 222 -17.75 24.68 -6.28
CA GLU A 222 -18.66 25.39 -5.37
C GLU A 222 -19.19 26.68 -6.01
N GLU A 223 -18.29 27.45 -6.64
CA GLU A 223 -18.59 28.73 -7.28
C GLU A 223 -19.23 28.60 -8.67
N ASP A 224 -19.37 27.37 -9.21
CA ASP A 224 -19.81 27.10 -10.60
C ASP A 224 -18.97 27.85 -11.65
N ALA A 225 -17.66 27.87 -11.42
CA ALA A 225 -16.72 28.67 -12.20
C ALA A 225 -16.02 27.86 -13.30
N ASP A 226 -15.40 28.58 -14.21
CA ASP A 226 -14.50 28.01 -15.21
C ASP A 226 -13.22 27.48 -14.58
N PHE A 227 -12.74 26.35 -15.10
CA PHE A 227 -11.51 25.69 -14.66
C PHE A 227 -10.59 25.45 -15.85
N ARG A 228 -9.30 25.73 -15.71
CA ARG A 228 -8.31 25.62 -16.78
C ARG A 228 -7.67 24.23 -16.77
N LEU A 229 -7.65 23.57 -17.91
CA LEU A 229 -6.85 22.38 -18.15
C LEU A 229 -5.51 22.79 -18.73
N ILE A 230 -4.42 22.40 -18.05
CA ILE A 230 -3.06 22.87 -18.30
C ILE A 230 -2.19 21.69 -18.72
N ASP A 231 -1.52 21.82 -19.86
CA ASP A 231 -0.58 20.79 -20.31
C ASP A 231 0.68 20.80 -19.43
N PRO A 232 1.11 19.65 -18.86
CA PRO A 232 2.23 19.61 -17.93
C PRO A 232 3.58 19.90 -18.59
N LYS A 233 3.71 19.71 -19.92
CA LYS A 233 4.96 19.95 -20.64
C LYS A 233 5.15 21.40 -21.01
N THR A 234 4.09 22.06 -21.47
CA THR A 234 4.15 23.45 -21.93
C THR A 234 3.81 24.43 -20.82
N ASN A 235 3.14 23.97 -19.77
CA ASN A 235 2.57 24.76 -18.69
C ASN A 235 1.56 25.82 -19.20
N GLU A 236 0.92 25.55 -20.34
CA GLU A 236 -0.04 26.44 -21.00
C GLU A 236 -1.46 25.86 -20.88
N PRO A 237 -2.48 26.71 -20.68
CA PRO A 237 -3.86 26.28 -20.75
C PRO A 237 -4.22 25.81 -22.15
N THR A 238 -4.71 24.60 -22.29
CA THR A 238 -5.13 24.02 -23.58
C THR A 238 -6.64 24.03 -23.75
N LYS A 239 -7.39 24.03 -22.65
CA LYS A 239 -8.86 24.01 -22.62
C LYS A 239 -9.38 24.68 -21.35
N ILE A 240 -10.55 25.28 -21.47
CA ILE A 240 -11.33 25.77 -20.32
C ILE A 240 -12.60 24.93 -20.26
N VAL A 241 -12.95 24.44 -19.07
CA VAL A 241 -14.18 23.67 -18.80
C VAL A 241 -14.91 24.27 -17.62
N ASN A 242 -16.23 24.07 -17.52
CA ASN A 242 -16.94 24.39 -16.29
C ASN A 242 -16.61 23.34 -15.23
N ALA A 243 -16.18 23.77 -14.03
CA ALA A 243 -15.74 22.88 -12.96
C ALA A 243 -16.85 21.97 -12.45
N ARG A 244 -18.08 22.48 -12.36
CA ARG A 244 -19.25 21.72 -11.88
C ARG A 244 -19.67 20.66 -12.89
N ASP A 245 -19.59 20.94 -14.19
CA ASP A 245 -19.87 19.96 -15.23
C ASP A 245 -18.84 18.82 -15.20
N LEU A 246 -17.55 19.16 -15.01
CA LEU A 246 -16.48 18.16 -14.86
C LEU A 246 -16.68 17.31 -13.58
N TRP A 247 -17.10 17.94 -12.48
CA TRP A 247 -17.47 17.23 -11.25
C TRP A 247 -18.60 16.22 -11.48
N TRP A 248 -19.65 16.63 -12.21
CA TRP A 248 -20.75 15.72 -12.55
C TRP A 248 -20.32 14.57 -13.45
N GLN A 249 -19.36 14.77 -14.35
CA GLN A 249 -18.78 13.68 -15.14
C GLN A 249 -18.09 12.64 -14.24
N ILE A 250 -17.33 13.08 -13.23
CA ILE A 250 -16.69 12.20 -12.24
C ILE A 250 -17.75 11.41 -11.47
N ILE A 251 -18.74 12.07 -10.92
CA ILE A 251 -19.79 11.42 -10.11
C ILE A 251 -20.57 10.40 -10.95
N ASN A 252 -20.93 10.73 -12.19
CA ASN A 252 -21.63 9.81 -13.08
C ASN A 252 -20.73 8.59 -13.43
N ALA A 253 -19.47 8.79 -13.72
CA ALA A 253 -18.54 7.68 -13.97
C ALA A 253 -18.43 6.75 -12.76
N ARG A 254 -18.35 7.32 -11.54
CA ARG A 254 -18.35 6.55 -10.30
C ARG A 254 -19.64 5.77 -10.07
N ALA A 255 -20.79 6.34 -10.41
CA ALA A 255 -22.07 5.65 -10.30
C ALA A 255 -22.17 4.47 -11.28
N GLU A 256 -21.59 4.58 -12.47
CA GLU A 256 -21.58 3.52 -13.48
C GLU A 256 -20.56 2.41 -13.21
N THR A 257 -19.34 2.78 -12.80
CA THR A 257 -18.18 1.87 -12.79
C THR A 257 -17.60 1.62 -11.39
N GLY A 258 -17.99 2.40 -10.37
CA GLY A 258 -17.34 2.44 -9.05
C GLY A 258 -16.10 3.33 -9.00
N GLU A 259 -15.64 3.87 -10.12
CA GLU A 259 -14.41 4.65 -10.28
C GLU A 259 -14.63 5.90 -11.14
N PRO A 260 -13.73 6.89 -11.12
CA PRO A 260 -12.39 6.93 -10.56
C PRO A 260 -12.35 7.09 -9.01
N TYR A 261 -11.22 6.70 -8.38
CA TYR A 261 -10.89 7.14 -7.04
C TYR A 261 -10.68 8.65 -7.01
N MET A 262 -10.87 9.28 -5.85
CA MET A 262 -10.61 10.72 -5.68
C MET A 262 -9.62 10.92 -4.52
N VAL A 263 -8.51 11.61 -4.81
CA VAL A 263 -7.47 11.93 -3.83
C VAL A 263 -7.34 13.43 -3.72
N ASN A 264 -7.58 14.00 -2.53
CA ASN A 264 -7.29 15.41 -2.29
C ASN A 264 -5.78 15.59 -2.12
N ILE A 265 -5.10 15.85 -3.23
CA ILE A 265 -3.64 15.85 -3.28
C ILE A 265 -3.02 16.99 -2.45
N ASP A 266 -3.70 18.13 -2.36
CA ASP A 266 -3.22 19.25 -1.56
C ASP A 266 -3.17 18.87 -0.07
N ARG A 267 -4.23 18.20 0.44
CA ARG A 267 -4.27 17.72 1.82
C ARG A 267 -3.24 16.66 2.12
N CYS A 268 -2.97 15.78 1.15
CA CYS A 268 -1.91 14.79 1.29
C CYS A 268 -0.53 15.47 1.44
N ASN A 269 -0.24 16.45 0.61
CA ASN A 269 1.01 17.21 0.68
C ASN A 269 1.10 18.13 1.91
N GLU A 270 -0.02 18.70 2.36
CA GLU A 270 -0.08 19.42 3.65
C GLU A 270 0.28 18.53 4.84
N ALA A 271 -0.09 17.25 4.79
CA ALA A 271 0.17 16.28 5.85
C ALA A 271 1.56 15.61 5.78
N LEU A 272 2.29 15.79 4.69
CA LEU A 272 3.64 15.22 4.52
C LEU A 272 4.57 15.68 5.66
N PRO A 273 5.42 14.80 6.22
CA PRO A 273 6.41 15.19 7.22
C PRO A 273 7.25 16.39 6.79
N LYS A 274 7.52 17.29 7.75
CA LYS A 274 8.28 18.51 7.48
C LYS A 274 9.63 18.21 6.84
N GLU A 275 10.33 17.20 7.35
CA GLU A 275 11.64 16.78 6.87
C GLU A 275 11.60 16.36 5.39
N GLN A 276 10.56 15.67 4.98
CA GLN A 276 10.37 15.30 3.57
C GLN A 276 10.02 16.51 2.69
N LYS A 277 9.24 17.46 3.20
CA LYS A 277 8.99 18.75 2.51
C LYS A 277 10.28 19.55 2.33
N ASP A 278 11.12 19.62 3.37
CA ASP A 278 12.40 20.33 3.33
C ASP A 278 13.38 19.70 2.30
N LEU A 279 13.20 18.41 1.99
CA LEU A 279 13.91 17.71 0.90
C LEU A 279 13.30 17.94 -0.48
N GLY A 280 12.21 18.70 -0.60
CA GLY A 280 11.50 18.94 -1.86
C GLY A 280 10.72 17.71 -2.36
N LEU A 281 10.40 16.76 -1.48
CA LEU A 281 9.59 15.60 -1.84
C LEU A 281 8.11 15.96 -1.90
N GLU A 282 7.39 15.31 -2.81
CA GLU A 282 5.99 15.57 -3.08
C GLU A 282 5.22 14.27 -3.29
N ILE A 283 4.02 14.20 -2.75
CA ILE A 283 3.06 13.14 -3.03
C ILE A 283 2.39 13.46 -4.36
N LYS A 284 2.53 12.56 -5.33
CA LYS A 284 1.96 12.70 -6.69
C LYS A 284 0.69 11.87 -6.88
N GLN A 285 0.49 10.80 -6.12
CA GLN A 285 -0.63 9.88 -6.26
C GLN A 285 -0.84 9.04 -4.99
N SER A 286 -1.82 8.14 -5.08
CA SER A 286 -2.00 7.05 -4.12
C SER A 286 -1.61 5.69 -4.72
N ASN A 287 -1.74 4.62 -3.93
CA ASN A 287 -1.52 3.24 -4.35
C ASN A 287 -2.76 2.65 -5.05
N LEU A 288 -2.71 1.35 -5.38
CA LEU A 288 -3.80 0.61 -6.02
C LEU A 288 -5.15 0.73 -5.31
N CYS A 289 -5.15 0.68 -3.98
CA CYS A 289 -6.37 0.70 -3.16
C CYS A 289 -6.69 2.08 -2.56
N SER A 290 -5.91 3.11 -2.91
CA SER A 290 -6.13 4.53 -2.53
C SER A 290 -6.01 4.85 -1.03
N GLU A 291 -5.31 4.01 -0.25
CA GLU A 291 -5.10 4.24 1.20
C GLU A 291 -3.71 4.78 1.55
N ILE A 292 -2.77 4.81 0.60
CA ILE A 292 -1.38 5.18 0.84
C ILE A 292 -1.01 6.41 0.01
N THR A 293 -0.39 7.38 0.66
CA THR A 293 0.11 8.59 0.04
C THR A 293 1.57 8.81 0.45
N LEU A 294 2.48 8.47 -0.45
CA LEU A 294 3.93 8.55 -0.25
C LEU A 294 4.58 9.29 -1.43
N PRO A 295 5.71 9.99 -1.21
CA PRO A 295 6.36 10.74 -2.27
C PRO A 295 6.98 9.84 -3.32
N THR A 296 6.83 10.24 -4.58
CA THR A 296 7.39 9.55 -5.76
C THR A 296 8.04 10.54 -6.71
N ASN A 297 9.04 10.09 -7.45
CA ASN A 297 9.69 10.83 -8.54
C ASN A 297 10.49 9.88 -9.45
N GLU A 298 11.30 10.40 -10.33
CA GLU A 298 12.12 9.60 -11.27
C GLU A 298 13.06 8.59 -10.59
N GLU A 299 13.49 8.86 -9.36
CA GLU A 299 14.40 8.01 -8.57
C GLU A 299 13.68 7.16 -7.52
N ARG A 300 12.37 7.41 -7.29
CA ARG A 300 11.62 6.83 -6.16
C ARG A 300 10.35 6.14 -6.61
N THR A 301 10.27 4.86 -6.31
CA THR A 301 9.02 4.08 -6.28
C THR A 301 8.69 3.80 -4.83
N ALA A 302 7.62 4.41 -4.32
CA ALA A 302 7.27 4.25 -2.92
C ALA A 302 6.79 2.83 -2.62
N VAL A 303 7.07 2.38 -1.40
CA VAL A 303 6.79 1.02 -0.92
C VAL A 303 6.04 1.11 0.39
N CYS A 304 5.00 0.31 0.56
CA CYS A 304 4.29 0.20 1.83
C CYS A 304 4.33 -1.21 2.40
N CYS A 305 4.71 -1.29 3.68
CA CYS A 305 4.73 -2.50 4.47
C CYS A 305 3.55 -2.48 5.44
N LEU A 306 2.57 -3.35 5.23
CA LEU A 306 1.26 -3.30 5.87
C LEU A 306 1.02 -4.45 6.85
N SER A 307 0.27 -4.16 7.92
CA SER A 307 -0.46 -5.12 8.76
C SER A 307 -1.59 -4.37 9.47
N SER A 308 -2.53 -5.09 10.09
CA SER A 308 -3.69 -4.44 10.71
C SER A 308 -4.02 -5.05 12.06
N VAL A 309 -4.25 -4.18 13.06
CA VAL A 309 -4.80 -4.58 14.35
C VAL A 309 -6.29 -4.90 14.21
N ASN A 310 -6.79 -5.79 15.04
CA ASN A 310 -8.23 -6.10 15.12
C ASN A 310 -8.86 -5.31 16.27
N LEU A 311 -9.63 -4.29 15.92
CA LEU A 311 -10.30 -3.41 16.89
C LEU A 311 -11.40 -4.12 17.68
N GLU A 312 -11.90 -5.27 17.21
CA GLU A 312 -12.86 -6.07 17.96
C GLU A 312 -12.34 -6.44 19.36
N TYR A 313 -11.01 -6.68 19.46
CA TYR A 313 -10.30 -7.00 20.69
C TYR A 313 -9.55 -5.80 21.29
N PHE A 314 -9.97 -4.56 20.97
CA PHE A 314 -9.30 -3.34 21.43
C PHE A 314 -9.11 -3.28 22.94
N ASP A 315 -10.14 -3.61 23.72
CA ASP A 315 -10.09 -3.52 25.17
C ASP A 315 -9.11 -4.51 25.80
N GLU A 316 -8.79 -5.61 25.09
CA GLU A 316 -7.81 -6.60 25.54
C GLU A 316 -6.39 -6.16 25.19
N TRP A 317 -6.11 -5.91 23.91
CA TRP A 317 -4.74 -5.63 23.48
C TRP A 317 -4.27 -4.20 23.80
N SER A 318 -5.18 -3.24 24.02
CA SER A 318 -4.79 -1.88 24.40
C SER A 318 -4.14 -1.77 25.77
N GLU A 319 -4.40 -2.74 26.66
CA GLU A 319 -3.76 -2.85 27.97
C GLU A 319 -2.35 -3.45 27.90
N ASN A 320 -1.96 -4.05 26.77
CA ASN A 320 -0.62 -4.62 26.58
C ASN A 320 0.34 -3.54 26.06
N PRO A 321 1.32 -3.08 26.87
CA PRO A 321 2.21 -1.98 26.49
C PRO A 321 3.18 -2.32 25.35
N MET A 322 3.41 -3.62 25.08
CA MET A 322 4.32 -4.09 24.04
C MET A 322 3.63 -4.27 22.68
N PHE A 323 2.29 -4.39 22.64
CA PHE A 323 1.56 -4.83 21.46
C PHE A 323 1.85 -3.98 20.21
N ILE A 324 1.63 -2.68 20.29
CA ILE A 324 1.88 -1.78 19.12
C ILE A 324 3.38 -1.66 18.84
N GLU A 325 4.24 -1.64 19.87
CA GLU A 325 5.69 -1.58 19.70
C GLU A 325 6.22 -2.81 18.96
N ASP A 326 5.76 -4.00 19.32
CA ASP A 326 6.09 -5.25 18.65
C ASP A 326 5.66 -5.26 17.17
N LEU A 327 4.46 -4.73 16.87
CA LEU A 327 3.96 -4.66 15.49
C LEU A 327 4.75 -3.67 14.63
N ILE A 328 5.14 -2.51 15.16
CA ILE A 328 5.98 -1.54 14.46
C ILE A 328 7.38 -2.14 14.24
N THR A 329 7.94 -2.82 15.23
CA THR A 329 9.22 -3.52 15.11
C THR A 329 9.18 -4.61 14.05
N MET A 330 8.13 -5.42 14.03
CA MET A 330 7.88 -6.44 13.02
C MET A 330 7.82 -5.83 11.61
N LEU A 331 7.08 -4.74 11.41
CA LEU A 331 6.99 -4.09 10.11
C LEU A 331 8.33 -3.49 9.66
N ASP A 332 9.12 -2.89 10.56
CA ASP A 332 10.47 -2.40 10.24
C ASP A 332 11.42 -3.56 9.87
N ASN A 333 11.29 -4.72 10.53
CA ASN A 333 12.05 -5.92 10.19
C ASN A 333 11.68 -6.46 8.80
N VAL A 334 10.39 -6.54 8.48
CA VAL A 334 9.89 -6.99 7.16
C VAL A 334 10.37 -6.05 6.05
N LEU A 335 10.34 -4.74 6.31
CA LEU A 335 10.87 -3.75 5.36
C LEU A 335 12.39 -3.91 5.18
N GLN A 336 13.14 -4.21 6.25
CA GLN A 336 14.57 -4.50 6.14
C GLN A 336 14.83 -5.74 5.26
N HIS A 337 14.05 -6.82 5.44
CA HIS A 337 14.15 -7.99 4.56
C HIS A 337 13.95 -7.64 3.09
N TYR A 338 12.96 -6.77 2.81
CA TYR A 338 12.73 -6.30 1.44
C TYR A 338 13.95 -5.55 0.87
N ILE A 339 14.53 -4.64 1.65
CA ILE A 339 15.72 -3.88 1.24
C ILE A 339 16.89 -4.83 1.01
N ASP A 340 17.17 -5.70 1.99
CA ASP A 340 18.31 -6.64 1.93
C ASP A 340 18.17 -7.67 0.78
N ASN A 341 16.95 -7.97 0.35
CA ASN A 341 16.75 -8.84 -0.82
C ASN A 341 17.25 -8.18 -2.12
N ALA A 342 17.16 -6.87 -2.25
CA ALA A 342 17.53 -6.15 -3.46
C ALA A 342 18.92 -5.50 -3.39
N VAL A 343 19.42 -5.18 -2.19
CA VAL A 343 20.59 -4.32 -1.97
C VAL A 343 21.60 -4.98 -1.03
N ASP A 344 22.89 -4.80 -1.31
CA ASP A 344 23.97 -5.07 -0.36
C ASP A 344 24.06 -3.88 0.62
N THR A 345 23.29 -3.94 1.70
CA THR A 345 23.20 -2.87 2.70
C THR A 345 24.42 -2.75 3.59
N ASP A 346 25.20 -3.82 3.77
CA ASP A 346 26.38 -3.83 4.63
C ASP A 346 27.51 -2.99 4.03
N ASN A 347 27.57 -2.87 2.72
CA ASN A 347 28.56 -2.09 1.98
C ASN A 347 28.06 -0.71 1.52
N LEU A 348 26.82 -0.33 1.86
CA LEU A 348 26.22 0.93 1.39
C LEU A 348 26.90 2.17 2.01
N GLY A 349 27.57 2.02 3.19
CA GLY A 349 28.13 3.12 3.96
C GLY A 349 27.06 4.06 4.53
N GLU A 350 27.50 5.01 5.39
CA GLU A 350 26.56 5.84 6.14
C GLU A 350 25.60 6.67 5.26
N TYR A 351 24.40 6.83 5.72
CA TYR A 351 23.22 7.70 5.56
C TYR A 351 23.09 8.64 4.34
N ASN A 352 24.12 8.90 3.54
CA ASN A 352 24.12 9.90 2.45
C ASN A 352 24.21 9.29 1.04
N ALA A 353 23.80 8.04 0.85
CA ALA A 353 23.78 7.47 -0.49
C ALA A 353 22.71 8.18 -1.33
N ASN A 354 23.16 8.97 -2.32
CA ASN A 354 22.27 9.41 -3.38
C ASN A 354 21.91 8.21 -4.31
N PHE A 355 20.91 8.39 -5.16
CA PHE A 355 20.41 7.32 -6.01
C PHE A 355 21.51 6.66 -6.89
N LYS A 356 22.41 7.46 -7.48
CA LYS A 356 23.53 6.94 -8.32
C LYS A 356 24.51 6.06 -7.54
N ARG A 357 24.77 6.38 -6.27
CA ARG A 357 25.60 5.55 -5.40
C ARG A 357 24.83 4.28 -5.00
N PHE A 358 23.58 4.42 -4.62
CA PHE A 358 22.72 3.31 -4.23
C PHE A 358 22.60 2.25 -5.32
N GLN A 359 22.43 2.66 -6.60
CA GLN A 359 22.35 1.75 -7.75
C GLN A 359 23.55 0.79 -7.85
N LYS A 360 24.73 1.18 -7.41
CA LYS A 360 25.94 0.35 -7.47
C LYS A 360 25.93 -0.82 -6.48
N HIS A 361 25.03 -0.80 -5.51
CA HIS A 361 24.87 -1.83 -4.48
C HIS A 361 23.67 -2.73 -4.71
N ILE A 362 22.97 -2.58 -5.84
CA ILE A 362 21.90 -3.49 -6.24
C ILE A 362 22.49 -4.85 -6.56
N LYS A 363 21.89 -5.88 -6.01
CA LYS A 363 22.29 -7.27 -6.25
C LYS A 363 21.97 -7.70 -7.69
N PRO A 364 22.81 -8.51 -8.32
CA PRO A 364 22.54 -9.04 -9.67
C PRO A 364 21.16 -9.70 -9.77
N GLY A 365 20.40 -9.36 -10.83
CA GLY A 365 19.04 -9.86 -11.05
C GLY A 365 17.97 -9.19 -10.19
N LYS A 366 18.29 -8.06 -9.57
CA LYS A 366 17.35 -7.24 -8.76
C LYS A 366 17.20 -5.81 -9.28
N GLU A 367 17.66 -5.53 -10.47
CA GLU A 367 17.71 -4.19 -11.08
C GLU A 367 16.32 -3.54 -11.15
N GLY A 368 15.26 -4.32 -11.42
CA GLY A 368 13.88 -3.85 -11.47
C GLY A 368 13.30 -3.38 -10.13
N PHE A 369 14.01 -3.63 -9.01
CA PHE A 369 13.63 -3.16 -7.68
C PHE A 369 14.45 -1.95 -7.19
N THR A 370 15.30 -1.37 -8.04
CA THR A 370 16.24 -0.31 -7.64
C THR A 370 15.54 0.88 -7.01
N LYS A 371 14.53 1.45 -7.68
CA LYS A 371 13.80 2.63 -7.18
C LYS A 371 13.01 2.34 -5.92
N SER A 372 12.37 1.17 -5.86
CA SER A 372 11.56 0.76 -4.71
C SER A 372 12.41 0.45 -3.49
N ALA A 373 13.55 -0.21 -3.66
CA ALA A 373 14.49 -0.43 -2.58
C ALA A 373 15.14 0.89 -2.10
N TYR A 374 15.44 1.82 -3.00
CA TYR A 374 15.95 3.14 -2.65
C TYR A 374 14.93 3.94 -1.83
N SER A 375 13.69 4.01 -2.27
CA SER A 375 12.61 4.68 -1.53
C SER A 375 12.42 4.05 -0.15
N ALA A 376 12.33 2.70 -0.08
CA ALA A 376 12.20 1.96 1.17
C ALA A 376 13.35 2.25 2.14
N TYR A 377 14.59 2.31 1.66
CA TYR A 377 15.78 2.64 2.44
C TYR A 377 15.74 4.08 2.96
N ARG A 378 15.34 5.04 2.10
CA ARG A 378 15.33 6.46 2.41
C ARG A 378 14.29 6.86 3.44
N GLU A 379 13.06 6.38 3.30
CA GLU A 379 11.92 6.83 4.12
C GLU A 379 11.45 5.82 5.16
N ARG A 380 11.71 4.52 4.99
CA ARG A 380 11.28 3.43 5.87
C ARG A 380 9.79 3.52 6.27
N SER A 381 8.93 3.81 5.30
CA SER A 381 7.50 3.99 5.55
C SER A 381 6.82 2.68 5.90
N LEU A 382 6.00 2.71 6.94
CA LEU A 382 5.19 1.60 7.45
C LEU A 382 3.71 1.99 7.37
N GLY A 383 2.83 0.97 7.35
CA GLY A 383 1.39 1.16 7.33
C GLY A 383 0.69 0.19 8.29
N LEU A 384 0.77 0.45 9.60
CA LEU A 384 -0.07 -0.26 10.55
C LEU A 384 -1.49 0.29 10.47
N GLY A 385 -2.43 -0.56 10.07
CA GLY A 385 -3.85 -0.23 9.92
C GLY A 385 -4.73 -0.91 10.96
N ALA A 386 -6.03 -0.93 10.66
CA ALA A 386 -7.03 -1.51 11.53
C ALA A 386 -8.11 -2.25 10.73
N MET A 387 -8.71 -3.25 11.35
CA MET A 387 -9.92 -3.95 10.92
C MET A 387 -10.79 -4.20 12.17
N GLY A 388 -12.00 -4.68 12.00
CA GLY A 388 -12.87 -5.02 13.13
C GLY A 388 -13.57 -3.83 13.79
N PHE A 389 -13.57 -2.65 13.15
CA PHE A 389 -14.23 -1.47 13.72
C PHE A 389 -15.73 -1.70 13.90
N HIS A 390 -16.41 -2.17 12.85
CA HIS A 390 -17.85 -2.46 12.93
C HIS A 390 -18.14 -3.62 13.89
N SER A 391 -17.32 -4.68 13.91
CA SER A 391 -17.45 -5.79 14.86
C SER A 391 -17.38 -5.31 16.31
N TYR A 392 -16.46 -4.41 16.65
CA TYR A 392 -16.38 -3.79 17.96
C TYR A 392 -17.67 -3.07 18.35
N LEU A 393 -18.20 -2.25 17.41
CA LEU A 393 -19.44 -1.49 17.66
C LEU A 393 -20.64 -2.42 17.83
N GLN A 394 -20.78 -3.44 16.97
CA GLN A 394 -21.89 -4.39 17.04
C GLN A 394 -21.90 -5.19 18.35
N SER A 395 -20.75 -5.71 18.78
CA SER A 395 -20.65 -6.49 20.03
C SER A 395 -21.04 -5.67 21.27
N ARG A 396 -21.07 -4.34 21.17
CA ARG A 396 -21.44 -3.41 22.24
C ARG A 396 -22.76 -2.68 22.00
N ASN A 397 -23.51 -3.08 20.96
CA ASN A 397 -24.76 -2.41 20.55
C ASN A 397 -24.62 -0.90 20.33
N ILE A 398 -23.47 -0.46 19.77
CA ILE A 398 -23.19 0.92 19.43
C ILE A 398 -23.59 1.14 17.96
N PRO A 399 -24.50 2.08 17.64
CA PRO A 399 -24.79 2.45 16.26
C PRO A 399 -23.56 2.94 15.52
N PHE A 400 -23.37 2.51 14.26
CA PHE A 400 -22.23 2.90 13.45
C PHE A 400 -22.15 4.42 13.24
N GLU A 401 -23.30 5.05 13.01
CA GLU A 401 -23.44 6.50 12.89
C GLU A 401 -23.86 7.10 14.24
N GLY A 402 -22.89 7.45 15.08
CA GLY A 402 -23.24 8.01 16.37
C GLY A 402 -22.04 8.56 17.15
N ILE A 403 -22.33 9.34 18.18
CA ILE A 403 -21.30 10.00 19.01
C ILE A 403 -20.40 8.99 19.72
N PHE A 404 -20.93 7.83 20.11
CA PHE A 404 -20.13 6.79 20.76
C PHE A 404 -19.17 6.10 19.78
N ALA A 405 -19.60 5.87 18.52
CA ALA A 405 -18.73 5.37 17.46
C ALA A 405 -17.61 6.37 17.15
N THR A 406 -17.95 7.66 17.04
CA THR A 406 -16.98 8.75 16.86
C THR A 406 -15.98 8.81 18.04
N GLY A 407 -16.47 8.66 19.26
CA GLY A 407 -15.64 8.63 20.47
C GLY A 407 -14.68 7.44 20.49
N PHE A 408 -15.16 6.26 20.12
CA PHE A 408 -14.32 5.06 19.99
C PHE A 408 -13.28 5.21 18.87
N ASN A 409 -13.66 5.71 17.70
CA ASN A 409 -12.76 6.00 16.60
C ASN A 409 -11.59 6.88 17.07
N TYR A 410 -11.89 7.99 17.73
CA TYR A 410 -10.87 8.88 18.26
C TYR A 410 -9.96 8.19 19.29
N LYS A 411 -10.55 7.47 20.26
CA LYS A 411 -9.82 6.75 21.32
C LYS A 411 -8.84 5.73 20.71
N ALA A 412 -9.34 4.86 19.82
CA ALA A 412 -8.57 3.77 19.24
C ALA A 412 -7.39 4.29 18.38
N PHE A 413 -7.67 5.19 17.42
CA PHE A 413 -6.61 5.68 16.54
C PHE A 413 -5.63 6.64 17.22
N LYS A 414 -6.06 7.39 18.24
CA LYS A 414 -5.14 8.15 19.10
C LYS A 414 -4.18 7.21 19.84
N HIS A 415 -4.69 6.12 20.42
CA HIS A 415 -3.87 5.12 21.11
C HIS A 415 -2.83 4.53 20.16
N ILE A 416 -3.26 4.03 19.00
CA ILE A 416 -2.38 3.43 17.98
C ILE A 416 -1.29 4.44 17.55
N LYS A 417 -1.68 5.68 17.22
CA LYS A 417 -0.75 6.72 16.78
C LYS A 417 0.31 7.05 17.82
N VAL A 418 -0.09 7.23 19.08
CA VAL A 418 0.83 7.57 20.17
C VAL A 418 1.83 6.44 20.40
N GLN A 419 1.35 5.18 20.48
CA GLN A 419 2.23 4.02 20.70
C GLN A 419 3.14 3.75 19.50
N ALA A 420 2.63 3.85 18.27
CA ALA A 420 3.44 3.69 17.06
C ALA A 420 4.55 4.75 16.94
N THR A 421 4.23 6.01 17.28
CA THR A 421 5.23 7.09 17.29
C THR A 421 6.32 6.84 18.33
N LYS A 422 5.94 6.37 19.53
CA LYS A 422 6.90 5.99 20.57
C LYS A 422 7.79 4.84 20.10
N ALA A 423 7.20 3.80 19.51
CA ALA A 423 7.93 2.65 18.98
C ALA A 423 8.95 3.06 17.90
N SER A 424 8.58 3.94 16.97
CA SER A 424 9.49 4.44 15.94
C SER A 424 10.65 5.25 16.53
N LYS A 425 10.43 5.99 17.61
CA LYS A 425 11.51 6.68 18.35
C LYS A 425 12.47 5.69 19.02
N ASN A 426 11.93 4.69 19.72
CA ASN A 426 12.74 3.63 20.33
C ASN A 426 13.57 2.88 19.27
N LEU A 427 13.01 2.62 18.10
CA LEU A 427 13.75 2.02 16.98
C LEU A 427 14.82 2.96 16.41
N ALA A 428 14.59 4.28 16.38
CA ALA A 428 15.60 5.24 15.96
C ALA A 428 16.80 5.24 16.91
N ASP A 429 16.57 5.16 18.22
CA ASP A 429 17.65 5.07 19.24
C ASP A 429 18.48 3.79 19.06
N GLN A 430 17.87 2.69 18.66
CA GLN A 430 18.52 1.39 18.48
C GLN A 430 19.19 1.20 17.11
N ARG A 431 18.58 1.74 16.04
CA ARG A 431 18.91 1.41 14.64
C ARG A 431 19.22 2.63 13.77
N GLY A 432 19.12 3.84 14.34
CA GLY A 432 19.25 5.11 13.62
C GLY A 432 17.96 5.56 12.94
N GLU A 433 17.89 6.83 12.60
CA GLU A 433 16.79 7.45 11.86
C GLU A 433 16.82 7.07 10.38
N ALA A 434 15.67 7.09 9.70
CA ALA A 434 15.67 7.02 8.24
C ALA A 434 16.23 8.32 7.64
N PRO A 435 16.96 8.24 6.51
CA PRO A 435 17.60 9.42 5.90
C PRO A 435 16.64 10.58 5.60
N ASP A 436 15.39 10.29 5.21
CA ASP A 436 14.41 11.32 4.86
C ASP A 436 13.75 12.01 6.06
N VAL A 437 13.98 11.51 7.24
CA VAL A 437 13.48 12.10 8.49
C VAL A 437 14.60 12.32 9.52
N SER A 438 15.82 12.48 9.03
CA SER A 438 16.98 12.75 9.86
C SER A 438 16.79 14.02 10.68
N GLY A 439 17.09 13.94 11.98
CA GLY A 439 16.86 15.00 12.97
C GLY A 439 15.46 15.01 13.59
N SER A 440 14.56 14.11 13.19
CA SER A 440 13.21 14.00 13.74
C SER A 440 13.11 13.14 15.00
N GLY A 441 14.14 12.35 15.31
CA GLY A 441 14.13 11.32 16.34
C GLY A 441 13.28 10.11 15.98
N ARG A 442 12.94 9.89 14.70
CA ARG A 442 12.11 8.76 14.24
C ARG A 442 12.85 7.84 13.27
N ARG A 443 12.61 6.55 13.41
CA ARG A 443 13.09 5.53 12.47
C ARG A 443 12.34 5.58 11.14
N ASN A 444 11.05 5.89 11.16
CA ASN A 444 10.14 5.72 10.03
C ASN A 444 9.45 7.05 9.69
N ALA A 445 9.40 7.42 8.43
CA ALA A 445 8.75 8.65 7.97
C ALA A 445 7.22 8.59 8.16
N HIS A 446 6.63 7.45 7.85
CA HIS A 446 5.20 7.16 7.99
C HIS A 446 4.99 5.88 8.80
N LEU A 447 3.87 5.77 9.52
CA LEU A 447 3.63 4.68 10.47
C LEU A 447 2.29 3.98 10.27
N LEU A 448 1.29 4.68 9.76
CA LEU A 448 -0.09 4.22 9.75
C LEU A 448 -0.70 4.29 8.36
N ALA A 449 -1.50 3.28 8.01
CA ALA A 449 -2.36 3.27 6.83
C ALA A 449 -3.51 2.30 7.05
N VAL A 450 -4.73 2.72 6.71
CA VAL A 450 -5.94 1.90 6.88
C VAL A 450 -6.24 1.18 5.57
N ALA A 451 -5.74 -0.06 5.47
CA ALA A 451 -5.92 -0.91 4.29
C ALA A 451 -7.33 -1.53 4.24
N PRO A 452 -7.82 -1.99 3.06
CA PRO A 452 -9.13 -2.61 2.91
C PRO A 452 -9.34 -3.91 3.69
N ASN A 453 -8.29 -4.70 3.92
CA ASN A 453 -8.27 -5.93 4.75
C ASN A 453 -9.30 -7.03 4.36
N ALA A 454 -9.71 -7.10 3.11
CA ALA A 454 -10.75 -8.03 2.67
C ALA A 454 -10.44 -9.50 2.99
N SER A 455 -9.19 -9.95 2.76
CA SER A 455 -8.78 -11.32 3.08
C SER A 455 -8.30 -11.46 4.52
N SER A 456 -7.59 -10.44 5.05
CA SER A 456 -7.05 -10.48 6.42
C SER A 456 -8.15 -10.54 7.48
N SER A 457 -9.29 -9.88 7.26
CA SER A 457 -10.43 -9.94 8.18
C SER A 457 -11.08 -11.32 8.24
N ILE A 458 -11.18 -12.01 7.09
CA ILE A 458 -11.68 -13.40 7.02
C ILE A 458 -10.82 -14.32 7.88
N ILE A 459 -9.50 -14.30 7.67
CA ILE A 459 -8.57 -15.19 8.38
C ILE A 459 -8.23 -14.72 9.81
N CYS A 460 -8.82 -13.62 10.26
CA CYS A 460 -8.71 -13.10 11.62
C CYS A 460 -10.04 -13.25 12.38
N GLY A 461 -10.59 -14.46 12.38
CA GLY A 461 -11.84 -14.79 13.08
C GLY A 461 -13.11 -14.25 12.42
N GLY A 462 -13.08 -13.91 11.12
CA GLY A 462 -14.24 -13.38 10.39
C GLY A 462 -14.69 -11.98 10.84
N THR A 463 -13.76 -11.17 11.38
CA THR A 463 -14.05 -9.80 11.82
C THR A 463 -14.42 -8.88 10.65
N SER A 464 -15.01 -7.71 10.91
CA SER A 464 -15.35 -6.76 9.84
C SER A 464 -14.10 -6.20 9.16
N PRO A 465 -14.14 -6.00 7.82
CA PRO A 465 -12.99 -5.49 7.09
C PRO A 465 -12.76 -4.00 7.40
N SER A 466 -11.50 -3.60 7.57
CA SER A 466 -11.10 -2.21 7.75
C SER A 466 -11.95 -1.46 8.80
N ILE A 467 -12.48 -0.30 8.44
CA ILE A 467 -13.37 0.54 9.27
C ILE A 467 -14.80 0.58 8.75
N GLU A 468 -15.08 -0.05 7.62
CA GLU A 468 -16.43 -0.11 7.04
C GLU A 468 -17.30 -1.19 7.71
N PRO A 469 -18.63 -1.07 7.56
CA PRO A 469 -19.57 -2.13 7.98
C PRO A 469 -19.39 -3.41 7.16
N TYR A 470 -19.86 -4.54 7.67
CA TYR A 470 -20.04 -5.74 6.87
C TYR A 470 -20.90 -5.42 5.63
N ARG A 471 -20.53 -6.00 4.49
CA ARG A 471 -21.22 -5.76 3.21
C ARG A 471 -22.60 -6.42 3.14
N ALA A 472 -22.84 -7.43 3.94
CA ALA A 472 -24.12 -8.11 4.04
C ALA A 472 -24.32 -8.62 5.46
N ASN A 473 -25.56 -8.65 5.91
CA ASN A 473 -25.96 -9.40 7.11
C ASN A 473 -26.09 -10.87 6.68
N VAL A 474 -25.14 -11.70 7.07
CA VAL A 474 -25.18 -13.15 6.86
C VAL A 474 -25.52 -13.82 8.16
#